data_21e33b0a219e0783e29939d322c45fbc
#
_entry.id   21e33b0a219e0783e29939d322c45fbc
#
_cell.length_a   1.000
_cell.length_b   1.000
_cell.length_c   1.000
_cell.angle_alpha   90.00
_cell.angle_beta   90.00
_cell.angle_gamma   90.00
#
_symmetry.space_group_name_H-M   'P 1'
#
loop_
_entity.id
_entity.type
_entity.pdbx_description
1 polymer ?
#
loop_
_entity_poly.entity_id
_entity_poly.type
_entity_poly.pdbx_seq_one_letter_code
_entity_poly.pdbx_strand_id
1 'polypeptide(L)'
;LRVIKDVCERFNSTFKMPKYTKWVNCPKREAGVLDHADVRKVSGLVLKSSEEFGETYQKIFTLMSFTGLSVSDAVNLKRSQIGSDDFIQKQRAKTGEDILTFLCPEAKEVISSVKVTDLKNPDQIFQVPSNKAVTTAINRAFTKAGVEGSCKSLRHYMASNLLDVGVPEKVVGLVLGHAPGSRVTQTYLHAIKGTVKEGFQAVGKKMARGI
;
A
#
# COMPACT_ATOMS: atom_id res chain seq x y z
N LEU A 1 9.33 -1.64 -23.96
CA LEU A 1 9.16 -1.84 -25.42
C LEU A 1 8.60 -0.62 -26.12
N ARG A 2 7.63 0.11 -25.53
CA ARG A 2 7.17 1.41 -26.08
C ARG A 2 8.34 2.39 -26.22
N VAL A 3 9.19 2.47 -25.20
CA VAL A 3 10.42 3.31 -25.23
C VAL A 3 11.38 2.85 -26.30
N ILE A 4 11.59 1.55 -26.48
CA ILE A 4 12.49 1.00 -27.54
C ILE A 4 11.90 1.31 -28.92
N LYS A 5 10.59 1.18 -29.09
CA LYS A 5 9.91 1.53 -30.33
C LYS A 5 10.09 3.02 -30.64
N ASP A 6 9.82 3.91 -29.68
CA ASP A 6 9.95 5.36 -29.86
C ASP A 6 11.39 5.78 -30.16
N VAL A 7 12.39 5.13 -29.54
CA VAL A 7 13.82 5.37 -29.83
C VAL A 7 14.17 4.90 -31.23
N CYS A 8 13.78 3.68 -31.60
CA CYS A 8 14.05 3.15 -32.94
C CYS A 8 13.37 3.97 -34.03
N GLU A 9 12.13 4.42 -33.84
CA GLU A 9 11.41 5.26 -34.80
C GLU A 9 12.02 6.68 -34.91
N ARG A 10 12.62 7.23 -33.84
CA ARG A 10 13.31 8.55 -33.88
C ARG A 10 14.67 8.51 -34.59
N PHE A 11 15.41 7.41 -34.44
CA PHE A 11 16.77 7.30 -34.99
C PHE A 11 16.84 6.58 -36.34
N ASN A 12 15.79 5.84 -36.72
CA ASN A 12 15.75 5.17 -38.00
C ASN A 12 14.32 5.09 -38.53
N SER A 13 13.93 6.05 -39.35
CA SER A 13 12.59 6.15 -39.97
C SER A 13 12.18 4.95 -40.83
N THR A 14 13.13 4.09 -41.20
CA THR A 14 12.89 2.86 -41.97
C THR A 14 12.67 1.64 -41.09
N PHE A 15 12.90 1.73 -39.76
CA PHE A 15 12.73 0.61 -38.87
C PHE A 15 11.25 0.31 -38.65
N LYS A 16 10.77 -0.78 -39.25
CA LYS A 16 9.43 -1.32 -38.96
C LYS A 16 9.58 -2.49 -37.99
N MET A 17 8.96 -2.39 -36.84
CA MET A 17 8.87 -3.53 -35.89
C MET A 17 8.31 -4.76 -36.62
N PRO A 18 8.95 -5.94 -36.48
CA PRO A 18 8.43 -7.17 -37.08
C PRO A 18 7.01 -7.44 -36.59
N LYS A 19 6.09 -7.75 -37.52
CA LYS A 19 4.66 -8.02 -37.20
C LYS A 19 4.44 -9.21 -36.24
N TYR A 20 5.49 -9.96 -35.92
CA TYR A 20 5.45 -11.22 -35.17
C TYR A 20 6.18 -11.19 -33.83
N THR A 21 6.46 -10.05 -33.24
CA THR A 21 6.78 -10.01 -31.81
C THR A 21 5.54 -10.44 -31.03
N LYS A 22 5.27 -11.73 -30.94
CA LYS A 22 4.37 -12.27 -29.93
C LYS A 22 4.95 -11.82 -28.58
N TRP A 23 4.20 -10.99 -27.88
CA TRP A 23 4.49 -10.69 -26.51
C TRP A 23 4.56 -12.02 -25.78
N VAL A 24 5.72 -12.37 -25.25
CA VAL A 24 5.79 -13.47 -24.30
C VAL A 24 4.94 -12.99 -23.13
N ASN A 25 3.75 -13.55 -22.99
CA ASN A 25 2.98 -13.41 -21.75
C ASN A 25 3.84 -14.04 -20.66
N CYS A 26 4.66 -13.24 -20.00
CA CYS A 26 5.21 -13.68 -18.74
C CYS A 26 4.01 -14.06 -17.87
N PRO A 27 3.90 -15.32 -17.43
CA PRO A 27 2.83 -15.70 -16.53
C PRO A 27 2.86 -14.69 -15.38
N LYS A 28 1.74 -14.00 -15.16
CA LYS A 28 1.60 -13.15 -13.99
C LYS A 28 1.84 -14.09 -12.81
N ARG A 29 2.92 -13.89 -12.07
CA ARG A 29 3.09 -14.59 -10.80
C ARG A 29 1.82 -14.31 -10.01
N GLU A 30 1.09 -15.32 -9.68
CA GLU A 30 0.01 -15.22 -8.71
C GLU A 30 0.65 -14.68 -7.45
N ALA A 31 0.14 -13.55 -6.96
CA ALA A 31 0.67 -13.01 -5.73
C ALA A 31 0.35 -14.01 -4.63
N GLY A 32 1.38 -14.56 -3.99
CA GLY A 32 1.20 -15.49 -2.88
C GLY A 32 0.21 -14.91 -1.88
N VAL A 33 -0.71 -15.73 -1.41
CA VAL A 33 -1.67 -15.33 -0.37
C VAL A 33 -0.89 -15.26 0.94
N LEU A 34 -0.73 -14.06 1.47
CA LEU A 34 -0.06 -13.84 2.75
C LEU A 34 -0.99 -14.22 3.90
N ASP A 35 -0.47 -14.91 4.89
CA ASP A 35 -1.12 -15.08 6.19
C ASP A 35 -0.54 -14.13 7.26
N HIS A 36 -1.10 -14.16 8.46
CA HIS A 36 -0.66 -13.31 9.56
C HIS A 36 0.75 -13.66 10.06
N ALA A 37 1.15 -14.93 10.01
CA ALA A 37 2.48 -15.38 10.42
C ALA A 37 3.54 -14.90 9.43
N ASP A 38 3.25 -14.94 8.14
CA ASP A 38 4.09 -14.40 7.08
C ASP A 38 4.36 -12.91 7.27
N VAL A 39 3.28 -12.13 7.47
CA VAL A 39 3.38 -10.67 7.66
C VAL A 39 4.24 -10.34 8.88
N ARG A 40 4.07 -11.08 9.98
CA ARG A 40 4.85 -10.90 11.20
C ARG A 40 6.33 -11.24 11.00
N LYS A 41 6.60 -12.39 10.39
CA LYS A 41 7.96 -12.84 10.06
C LYS A 41 8.69 -11.81 9.20
N VAL A 42 8.03 -11.30 8.16
CA VAL A 42 8.59 -10.28 7.28
C VAL A 42 8.81 -8.96 8.02
N SER A 43 7.86 -8.52 8.86
CA SER A 43 7.97 -7.31 9.68
C SER A 43 9.25 -7.30 10.55
N GLY A 44 9.54 -8.42 11.23
CA GLY A 44 10.75 -8.56 12.03
C GLY A 44 12.04 -8.48 11.22
N LEU A 45 12.03 -8.89 9.96
CA LEU A 45 13.18 -8.77 9.06
C LEU A 45 13.29 -7.36 8.44
N VAL A 46 12.17 -6.65 8.26
CA VAL A 46 12.18 -5.24 7.85
C VAL A 46 12.84 -4.39 8.93
N LEU A 47 12.54 -4.61 10.21
CA LEU A 47 13.18 -3.93 11.33
C LEU A 47 14.71 -4.05 11.28
N LYS A 48 15.20 -5.22 10.94
CA LYS A 48 16.65 -5.52 10.85
C LYS A 48 17.30 -5.11 9.53
N SER A 49 16.57 -4.45 8.64
CA SER A 49 17.06 -4.13 7.29
C SER A 49 18.02 -2.95 7.23
N SER A 50 17.99 -2.08 8.24
CA SER A 50 18.83 -0.89 8.35
C SER A 50 18.96 -0.51 9.82
N GLU A 51 20.16 -0.10 10.25
CA GLU A 51 20.38 0.41 11.61
C GLU A 51 19.70 1.76 11.81
N GLU A 52 19.74 2.63 10.82
CA GLU A 52 19.20 3.98 10.90
C GLU A 52 17.67 4.03 10.62
N PHE A 53 17.20 3.33 9.59
CA PHE A 53 15.82 3.43 9.10
C PHE A 53 14.96 2.19 9.37
N GLY A 54 15.51 1.13 9.95
CA GLY A 54 14.80 -0.15 10.11
C GLY A 54 13.48 -0.01 10.87
N GLU A 55 13.47 0.75 11.96
CA GLU A 55 12.26 1.04 12.75
C GLU A 55 11.22 1.83 11.92
N THR A 56 11.67 2.84 11.18
CA THR A 56 10.79 3.63 10.31
C THR A 56 10.21 2.77 9.18
N TYR A 57 11.03 1.91 8.57
CA TYR A 57 10.57 1.00 7.52
C TYR A 57 9.57 -0.03 8.07
N GLN A 58 9.78 -0.52 9.29
CA GLN A 58 8.83 -1.41 9.95
C GLN A 58 7.50 -0.71 10.24
N LYS A 59 7.53 0.52 10.73
CA LYS A 59 6.33 1.33 10.94
C LYS A 59 5.55 1.54 9.65
N ILE A 60 6.25 1.84 8.53
CA ILE A 60 5.63 1.97 7.21
C ILE A 60 5.03 0.63 6.77
N PHE A 61 5.77 -0.47 6.93
CA PHE A 61 5.29 -1.82 6.60
C PHE A 61 4.01 -2.16 7.38
N THR A 62 4.01 -1.90 8.69
CA THR A 62 2.85 -2.14 9.56
C THR A 62 1.66 -1.28 9.12
N LEU A 63 1.87 0.02 8.88
CA LEU A 63 0.82 0.90 8.37
C LEU A 63 0.24 0.38 7.05
N MET A 64 1.08 -0.05 6.10
CA MET A 64 0.63 -0.62 4.83
C MET A 64 -0.20 -1.89 5.04
N SER A 65 0.20 -2.75 5.99
CA SER A 65 -0.51 -4.00 6.29
C SER A 65 -1.91 -3.76 6.85
N PHE A 66 -2.08 -2.70 7.66
CA PHE A 66 -3.36 -2.35 8.28
C PHE A 66 -4.23 -1.39 7.48
N THR A 67 -3.70 -0.69 6.48
CA THR A 67 -4.45 0.31 5.71
C THR A 67 -4.63 -0.03 4.24
N GLY A 68 -3.84 -0.96 3.72
CA GLY A 68 -3.79 -1.26 2.29
C GLY A 68 -3.16 -0.15 1.43
N LEU A 69 -2.54 0.86 2.02
CA LEU A 69 -1.84 1.92 1.28
C LEU A 69 -0.66 1.35 0.47
N SER A 70 -0.38 1.95 -0.68
CA SER A 70 0.87 1.64 -1.40
C SER A 70 2.07 2.27 -0.69
N VAL A 71 3.29 1.80 -1.00
CA VAL A 71 4.53 2.40 -0.44
C VAL A 71 4.54 3.91 -0.62
N SER A 72 4.25 4.37 -1.85
CA SER A 72 4.25 5.80 -2.15
C SER A 72 3.19 6.56 -1.34
N ASP A 73 2.00 5.99 -1.16
CA ASP A 73 0.92 6.61 -0.42
C ASP A 73 1.19 6.62 1.09
N ALA A 74 1.81 5.57 1.62
CA ALA A 74 2.17 5.46 3.03
C ALA A 74 3.35 6.39 3.40
N VAL A 75 4.41 6.39 2.59
CA VAL A 75 5.59 7.26 2.82
C VAL A 75 5.23 8.74 2.76
N ASN A 76 4.39 9.12 1.79
CA ASN A 76 3.99 10.52 1.60
C ASN A 76 2.70 10.89 2.36
N LEU A 77 2.29 10.09 3.34
CA LEU A 77 1.13 10.38 4.17
C LEU A 77 1.43 11.59 5.07
N LYS A 78 0.52 12.54 5.08
CA LYS A 78 0.58 13.75 5.90
C LYS A 78 -0.40 13.66 7.07
N ARG A 79 -0.07 14.29 8.19
CA ARG A 79 -0.96 14.38 9.36
C ARG A 79 -2.27 15.09 9.02
N SER A 80 -2.22 16.12 8.19
CA SER A 80 -3.38 16.86 7.70
C SER A 80 -4.35 16.04 6.83
N GLN A 81 -3.91 14.88 6.33
CA GLN A 81 -4.77 13.96 5.56
C GLN A 81 -5.55 12.98 6.43
N ILE A 82 -5.33 13.02 7.74
CA ILE A 82 -6.01 12.18 8.72
C ILE A 82 -7.09 13.02 9.38
N GLY A 83 -8.35 12.66 9.16
CA GLY A 83 -9.47 13.33 9.77
C GLY A 83 -9.58 13.05 11.28
N SER A 84 -10.32 13.89 11.99
CA SER A 84 -10.65 13.67 13.42
C SER A 84 -11.47 12.39 13.66
N ASP A 85 -12.05 11.83 12.60
CA ASP A 85 -12.79 10.57 12.56
C ASP A 85 -11.90 9.35 12.26
N ASP A 86 -10.57 9.53 12.26
CA ASP A 86 -9.56 8.52 11.96
C ASP A 86 -9.58 8.01 10.50
N PHE A 87 -10.26 8.70 9.61
CA PHE A 87 -10.22 8.39 8.19
C PHE A 87 -9.06 9.10 7.49
N ILE A 88 -8.39 8.37 6.62
CA ILE A 88 -7.45 8.94 5.65
C ILE A 88 -8.21 9.17 4.35
N GLN A 89 -8.26 10.44 3.93
CA GLN A 89 -8.79 10.84 2.64
C GLN A 89 -7.70 11.51 1.84
N LYS A 90 -7.33 10.90 0.73
CA LYS A 90 -6.31 11.46 -0.16
C LYS A 90 -6.48 10.96 -1.58
N GLN A 91 -5.92 11.68 -2.51
CA GLN A 91 -5.78 11.18 -3.88
C GLN A 91 -4.53 10.31 -4.00
N ARG A 92 -4.68 9.21 -4.72
CA ARG A 92 -3.60 8.30 -5.02
C ARG A 92 -2.55 8.96 -5.90
N ALA A 93 -1.30 8.98 -5.47
CA ALA A 93 -0.22 9.67 -6.18
C ALA A 93 -0.03 9.18 -7.64
N LYS A 94 -0.33 7.90 -7.93
CA LYS A 94 -0.12 7.29 -9.24
C LYS A 94 -1.27 7.49 -10.22
N THR A 95 -2.52 7.51 -9.76
CA THR A 95 -3.71 7.45 -10.62
C THR A 95 -4.66 8.62 -10.44
N GLY A 96 -4.47 9.45 -9.41
CA GLY A 96 -5.39 10.52 -9.05
C GLY A 96 -6.72 10.06 -8.44
N GLU A 97 -6.91 8.74 -8.29
CA GLU A 97 -8.13 8.17 -7.70
C GLU A 97 -8.20 8.45 -6.21
N ASP A 98 -9.42 8.67 -5.72
CA ASP A 98 -9.64 8.90 -4.30
C ASP A 98 -9.44 7.61 -3.49
N ILE A 99 -8.70 7.73 -2.40
CA ILE A 99 -8.51 6.68 -1.38
C ILE A 99 -9.30 7.09 -0.14
N LEU A 100 -10.10 6.18 0.36
CA LEU A 100 -10.77 6.29 1.65
C LEU A 100 -10.40 5.08 2.51
N THR A 101 -9.47 5.23 3.44
CA THR A 101 -9.11 4.14 4.36
C THR A 101 -9.24 4.60 5.81
N PHE A 102 -9.31 3.65 6.74
CA PHE A 102 -9.51 3.91 8.16
C PHE A 102 -8.31 3.47 8.97
N LEU A 103 -7.95 4.26 9.97
CA LEU A 103 -6.93 3.91 10.95
C LEU A 103 -7.55 3.12 12.09
N CYS A 104 -7.41 1.80 12.07
CA CYS A 104 -7.70 0.99 13.24
C CYS A 104 -6.74 1.35 14.41
N PRO A 105 -7.04 0.96 15.66
CA PRO A 105 -6.20 1.31 16.82
C PRO A 105 -4.72 1.00 16.62
N GLU A 106 -4.40 -0.13 16.01
CA GLU A 106 -3.03 -0.59 15.77
C GLU A 106 -2.30 0.32 14.75
N ALA A 107 -2.97 0.71 13.67
CA ALA A 107 -2.41 1.64 12.69
C ALA A 107 -2.23 3.05 13.28
N LYS A 108 -3.12 3.45 14.19
CA LYS A 108 -3.08 4.71 14.91
C LYS A 108 -1.90 4.78 15.87
N GLU A 109 -1.63 3.69 16.59
CA GLU A 109 -0.47 3.56 17.46
C GLU A 109 0.84 3.73 16.68
N VAL A 110 0.95 3.13 15.49
CA VAL A 110 2.10 3.31 14.62
C VAL A 110 2.34 4.79 14.31
N ILE A 111 1.30 5.52 13.91
CA ILE A 111 1.43 6.95 13.57
C ILE A 111 1.78 7.78 14.80
N SER A 112 1.16 7.50 15.95
CA SER A 112 1.42 8.20 17.20
C SER A 112 2.83 7.98 17.75
N SER A 113 3.41 6.81 17.46
CA SER A 113 4.78 6.47 17.86
C SER A 113 5.87 7.17 17.03
N VAL A 114 5.50 7.82 15.91
CA VAL A 114 6.46 8.55 15.08
C VAL A 114 6.67 9.95 15.63
N LYS A 115 7.87 10.22 16.12
CA LYS A 115 8.26 11.55 16.60
C LYS A 115 8.35 12.52 15.43
N VAL A 116 7.92 13.76 15.65
CA VAL A 116 8.17 14.85 14.69
C VAL A 116 9.65 15.21 14.81
N THR A 117 10.44 14.77 13.83
CA THR A 117 11.90 15.02 13.79
C THR A 117 12.27 16.18 12.89
N ASP A 118 11.45 16.51 11.93
CA ASP A 118 11.68 17.63 11.01
C ASP A 118 10.72 18.80 11.30
N LEU A 119 11.28 19.83 11.92
CA LEU A 119 10.54 21.06 12.18
C LEU A 119 10.23 21.86 10.90
N LYS A 120 10.93 21.59 9.79
CA LYS A 120 10.66 22.25 8.50
C LYS A 120 9.44 21.66 7.79
N ASN A 121 9.12 20.39 8.06
CA ASN A 121 7.94 19.75 7.50
C ASN A 121 7.21 18.89 8.56
N PRO A 122 6.60 19.52 9.57
CA PRO A 122 5.95 18.81 10.69
C PRO A 122 4.71 18.02 10.25
N ASP A 123 4.16 18.31 9.09
CA ASP A 123 2.99 17.61 8.52
C ASP A 123 3.35 16.21 7.98
N GLN A 124 4.58 16.01 7.54
CA GLN A 124 5.04 14.71 7.06
C GLN A 124 5.26 13.72 8.20
N ILE A 125 4.65 12.53 8.11
CA ILE A 125 4.73 11.52 9.17
C ILE A 125 6.07 10.79 9.12
N PHE A 126 6.47 10.29 7.94
CA PHE A 126 7.68 9.48 7.79
C PHE A 126 8.77 10.24 7.02
N GLN A 127 9.98 10.15 7.55
CA GLN A 127 11.18 10.63 6.88
C GLN A 127 12.03 9.43 6.46
N VAL A 128 12.19 9.27 5.16
CA VAL A 128 12.98 8.18 4.58
C VAL A 128 13.77 8.70 3.37
N PRO A 129 14.91 8.09 3.02
CA PRO A 129 15.72 8.54 1.89
C PRO A 129 14.97 8.54 0.56
N SER A 130 14.12 7.54 0.33
CA SER A 130 13.28 7.45 -0.86
C SER A 130 12.26 6.31 -0.76
N ASN A 131 11.18 6.39 -1.54
CA ASN A 131 10.22 5.29 -1.72
C ASN A 131 10.90 4.00 -2.22
N LYS A 132 11.95 4.15 -3.04
CA LYS A 132 12.72 3.02 -3.57
C LYS A 132 13.50 2.30 -2.46
N ALA A 133 14.07 3.03 -1.52
CA ALA A 133 14.78 2.45 -0.36
C ALA A 133 13.82 1.58 0.47
N VAL A 134 12.65 2.11 0.83
CA VAL A 134 11.59 1.37 1.55
C VAL A 134 11.16 0.13 0.77
N THR A 135 10.85 0.27 -0.52
CA THR A 135 10.44 -0.84 -1.38
C THR A 135 11.51 -1.94 -1.41
N THR A 136 12.78 -1.55 -1.54
CA THR A 136 13.90 -2.49 -1.59
C THR A 136 14.07 -3.22 -0.27
N ALA A 137 14.00 -2.51 0.86
CA ALA A 137 14.09 -3.10 2.19
C ALA A 137 12.98 -4.14 2.43
N ILE A 138 11.73 -3.77 2.15
CA ILE A 138 10.58 -4.67 2.30
C ILE A 138 10.69 -5.89 1.39
N ASN A 139 11.00 -5.71 0.10
CA ASN A 139 11.11 -6.84 -0.83
C ASN A 139 12.27 -7.78 -0.46
N ARG A 140 13.41 -7.26 0.02
CA ARG A 140 14.50 -8.08 0.55
C ARG A 140 14.07 -8.88 1.79
N ALA A 141 13.25 -8.29 2.65
CA ALA A 141 12.72 -8.97 3.83
C ALA A 141 11.81 -10.14 3.42
N PHE A 142 10.95 -9.99 2.41
CA PHE A 142 10.18 -11.09 1.84
C PHE A 142 11.07 -12.23 1.35
N THR A 143 12.10 -11.91 0.57
CA THR A 143 13.07 -12.90 0.06
C THR A 143 13.79 -13.62 1.21
N LYS A 144 14.27 -12.87 2.22
CA LYS A 144 14.95 -13.46 3.39
C LYS A 144 14.04 -14.33 4.25
N ALA A 145 12.75 -13.97 4.31
CA ALA A 145 11.75 -14.77 5.01
C ALA A 145 11.43 -16.08 4.30
N GLY A 146 11.78 -16.24 3.02
CA GLY A 146 11.30 -17.32 2.18
C GLY A 146 9.79 -17.24 1.92
N VAL A 147 9.20 -16.04 2.03
CA VAL A 147 7.78 -15.78 1.81
C VAL A 147 7.60 -15.23 0.40
N GLU A 148 6.75 -15.87 -0.39
CA GLU A 148 6.43 -15.38 -1.72
C GLU A 148 5.55 -14.12 -1.62
N GLY A 149 6.14 -12.96 -1.96
CA GLY A 149 5.43 -11.70 -1.82
C GLY A 149 6.29 -10.48 -2.12
N SER A 150 5.66 -9.34 -1.98
CA SER A 150 6.26 -8.02 -2.19
C SER A 150 5.45 -6.94 -1.46
N CYS A 151 5.90 -5.70 -1.52
CA CYS A 151 5.10 -4.55 -1.03
C CYS A 151 3.66 -4.56 -1.58
N LYS A 152 3.44 -5.04 -2.81
CA LYS A 152 2.11 -5.11 -3.41
C LYS A 152 1.24 -6.17 -2.73
N SER A 153 1.85 -7.25 -2.26
CA SER A 153 1.12 -8.35 -1.61
C SER A 153 0.48 -7.93 -0.29
N LEU A 154 1.05 -6.93 0.43
CA LEU A 154 0.44 -6.36 1.64
C LEU A 154 -0.93 -5.73 1.34
N ARG A 155 -1.05 -5.10 0.19
CA ARG A 155 -2.31 -4.50 -0.24
C ARG A 155 -3.35 -5.56 -0.60
N HIS A 156 -2.94 -6.66 -1.25
CA HIS A 156 -3.81 -7.81 -1.49
C HIS A 156 -4.21 -8.49 -0.18
N TYR A 157 -3.27 -8.63 0.75
CA TYR A 157 -3.52 -9.15 2.08
C TYR A 157 -4.62 -8.34 2.81
N MET A 158 -4.53 -7.01 2.82
CA MET A 158 -5.57 -6.17 3.42
C MET A 158 -6.91 -6.31 2.68
N ALA A 159 -6.90 -6.32 1.35
CA ALA A 159 -8.10 -6.53 0.54
C ALA A 159 -8.80 -7.85 0.89
N SER A 160 -8.06 -8.95 0.93
CA SER A 160 -8.60 -10.27 1.27
C SER A 160 -9.19 -10.30 2.68
N ASN A 161 -8.49 -9.71 3.66
CA ASN A 161 -9.02 -9.65 5.03
C ASN A 161 -10.29 -8.81 5.15
N LEU A 162 -10.44 -7.72 4.38
CA LEU A 162 -11.68 -6.94 4.35
C LEU A 162 -12.83 -7.73 3.71
N LEU A 163 -12.58 -8.46 2.64
CA LEU A 163 -13.57 -9.36 2.02
C LEU A 163 -13.98 -10.48 2.98
N ASP A 164 -13.04 -11.10 3.67
CA ASP A 164 -13.27 -12.17 4.65
C ASP A 164 -14.16 -11.75 5.82
N VAL A 165 -14.11 -10.47 6.22
CA VAL A 165 -15.00 -9.93 7.26
C VAL A 165 -16.30 -9.36 6.70
N GLY A 166 -16.57 -9.58 5.41
CA GLY A 166 -17.84 -9.25 4.77
C GLY A 166 -17.94 -7.83 4.20
N VAL A 167 -16.83 -7.08 4.08
CA VAL A 167 -16.85 -5.77 3.41
C VAL A 167 -17.11 -5.99 1.91
N PRO A 168 -18.13 -5.32 1.32
CA PRO A 168 -18.44 -5.47 -0.10
C PRO A 168 -17.26 -5.12 -1.01
N GLU A 169 -17.04 -5.89 -2.08
CA GLU A 169 -15.92 -5.70 -3.02
C GLU A 169 -15.82 -4.27 -3.58
N LYS A 170 -16.96 -3.64 -3.88
CA LYS A 170 -17.01 -2.24 -4.32
C LYS A 170 -16.44 -1.27 -3.29
N VAL A 171 -16.68 -1.54 -2.00
CA VAL A 171 -16.14 -0.73 -0.89
C VAL A 171 -14.64 -0.99 -0.74
N VAL A 172 -14.20 -2.25 -0.83
CA VAL A 172 -12.77 -2.60 -0.86
C VAL A 172 -12.07 -1.90 -2.03
N GLY A 173 -12.69 -1.85 -3.20
CA GLY A 173 -12.18 -1.10 -4.35
C GLY A 173 -11.95 0.39 -4.04
N LEU A 174 -12.88 1.04 -3.33
CA LEU A 174 -12.74 2.43 -2.87
C LEU A 174 -11.60 2.60 -1.87
N VAL A 175 -11.53 1.73 -0.87
CA VAL A 175 -10.44 1.73 0.13
C VAL A 175 -9.09 1.67 -0.57
N LEU A 176 -9.00 0.87 -1.61
CA LEU A 176 -7.77 0.70 -2.36
C LEU A 176 -7.58 1.72 -3.50
N GLY A 177 -8.54 2.60 -3.80
CA GLY A 177 -8.48 3.51 -4.94
C GLY A 177 -8.36 2.76 -6.27
N HIS A 178 -9.14 1.68 -6.44
CA HIS A 178 -9.20 0.91 -7.68
C HIS A 178 -10.44 1.21 -8.52
N ALA A 179 -11.43 1.90 -7.96
CA ALA A 179 -12.70 2.12 -8.64
C ALA A 179 -12.55 3.18 -9.74
N PRO A 180 -12.65 2.83 -11.04
CA PRO A 180 -12.66 3.83 -12.09
C PRO A 180 -13.94 4.66 -11.98
N GLY A 181 -13.79 5.96 -11.77
CA GLY A 181 -14.86 6.95 -12.00
C GLY A 181 -15.98 7.02 -10.98
N SER A 182 -15.92 6.37 -9.84
CA SER A 182 -16.90 6.60 -8.78
C SER A 182 -16.56 7.88 -8.01
N ARG A 183 -17.00 9.03 -8.48
CA ARG A 183 -17.20 10.17 -7.60
C ARG A 183 -18.22 9.73 -6.54
N VAL A 184 -17.71 9.35 -5.39
CA VAL A 184 -18.57 9.00 -4.25
C VAL A 184 -19.29 10.27 -3.85
N THR A 185 -20.57 10.35 -4.15
CA THR A 185 -21.41 11.47 -3.74
C THR A 185 -21.33 11.57 -2.22
N GLN A 186 -21.23 12.77 -1.66
CA GLN A 186 -21.10 12.99 -0.19
C GLN A 186 -22.17 12.23 0.62
N THR A 187 -23.33 12.02 0.06
CA THR A 187 -24.43 11.25 0.67
C THR A 187 -24.06 9.78 0.91
N TYR A 188 -23.29 9.15 0.02
CA TYR A 188 -22.82 7.77 0.18
C TYR A 188 -21.62 7.65 1.11
N LEU A 189 -20.85 8.74 1.29
CA LEU A 189 -19.67 8.75 2.15
C LEU A 189 -19.98 8.36 3.59
N HIS A 190 -21.10 8.81 4.15
CA HIS A 190 -21.47 8.45 5.53
C HIS A 190 -21.78 6.97 5.70
N ALA A 191 -22.56 6.38 4.79
CA ALA A 191 -22.89 4.95 4.83
C ALA A 191 -21.65 4.08 4.59
N ILE A 192 -20.80 4.48 3.64
CA ILE A 192 -19.57 3.77 3.33
C ILE A 192 -18.56 3.86 4.49
N LYS A 193 -18.44 5.02 5.15
CA LYS A 193 -17.55 5.18 6.32
C LYS A 193 -17.91 4.22 7.45
N GLY A 194 -19.18 3.99 7.73
CA GLY A 194 -19.63 3.00 8.72
C GLY A 194 -19.10 1.60 8.37
N THR A 195 -19.39 1.11 7.18
CA THR A 195 -18.95 -0.20 6.69
C THR A 195 -17.43 -0.34 6.66
N VAL A 196 -16.72 0.70 6.22
CA VAL A 196 -15.24 0.71 6.20
C VAL A 196 -14.70 0.62 7.63
N LYS A 197 -15.19 1.45 8.55
CA LYS A 197 -14.77 1.47 9.94
C LYS A 197 -14.97 0.11 10.62
N GLU A 198 -16.17 -0.47 10.50
CA GLU A 198 -16.49 -1.79 11.06
C GLU A 198 -15.59 -2.88 10.48
N GLY A 199 -15.38 -2.89 9.17
CA GLY A 199 -14.48 -3.83 8.50
C GLY A 199 -13.05 -3.72 9.01
N PHE A 200 -12.51 -2.51 9.08
CA PHE A 200 -11.14 -2.31 9.59
C PHE A 200 -10.97 -2.67 11.06
N GLN A 201 -11.98 -2.41 11.89
CA GLN A 201 -11.96 -2.82 13.30
C GLN A 201 -12.03 -4.34 13.44
N ALA A 202 -12.82 -5.02 12.61
CA ALA A 202 -12.89 -6.47 12.60
C ALA A 202 -11.58 -7.09 12.14
N VAL A 203 -10.95 -6.56 11.08
CA VAL A 203 -9.63 -6.99 10.62
C VAL A 203 -8.57 -6.74 11.68
N GLY A 204 -8.52 -5.56 12.29
CA GLY A 204 -7.57 -5.25 13.36
C GLY A 204 -7.66 -6.27 14.50
N LYS A 205 -8.88 -6.56 14.98
CA LYS A 205 -9.10 -7.59 16.02
C LYS A 205 -8.66 -9.00 15.57
N LYS A 206 -8.89 -9.36 14.30
CA LYS A 206 -8.47 -10.65 13.73
C LYS A 206 -6.95 -10.74 13.68
N MET A 207 -6.29 -9.68 13.25
CA MET A 207 -4.82 -9.62 13.16
C MET A 207 -4.16 -9.60 14.54
N ALA A 208 -4.75 -8.89 15.53
CA ALA A 208 -4.26 -8.87 16.90
C ALA A 208 -4.40 -10.22 17.61
N ARG A 209 -5.49 -10.97 17.36
CA ARG A 209 -5.69 -12.31 17.95
C ARG A 209 -4.78 -13.37 17.36
N GLY A 210 -4.27 -13.18 16.16
CA GLY A 210 -3.25 -14.04 15.54
C GLY A 210 -1.84 -13.74 16.06
N ILE A 211 -1.76 -12.81 17.02
CA ILE A 211 -0.57 -12.48 17.78
C ILE A 211 -0.58 -13.22 19.11
#